data_4f66cfc76f0f30b13e406641d8d86a04
#
_entry.id   4f66cfc76f0f30b13e406641d8d86a04
#
_cell.length_a   1.000
_cell.length_b   1.000
_cell.length_c   1.000
_cell.angle_alpha   90.00
_cell.angle_beta   90.00
_cell.angle_gamma   90.00
#
_symmetry.space_group_name_H-M   'P 1'
#
loop_
_entity.id
_entity.type
_entity.pdbx_description
1 polymer ?
#
loop_
_entity_poly.entity_id
_entity_poly.type
_entity_poly.pdbx_seq_one_letter_code
_entity_poly.pdbx_strand_id
1 'polypeptide(L)'
;KGLETTIAATGLTLVGIFNMMGTLISGRVSGIIKKKYVLSFIYFTRSIVIFLLLTLPTNNFIIISFSCLIGLLWLSTVPPTSGIVANRFGTRYLSTLFGIVMVSHQCGAFVGSYVGGLVIDIYGSLDLAWIMAIIISLFSAIIHFPIVEKEKSEEIFA
;
A
#
# COMPACT_ATOMS: atom_id res chain seq x y z
N LYS A 1 -0.83 16.15 -17.45
CA LYS A 1 -0.69 15.30 -18.64
C LYS A 1 -2.10 15.09 -19.17
N GLY A 2 -2.57 15.86 -20.18
CA GLY A 2 -3.96 15.95 -20.66
C GLY A 2 -4.61 14.62 -21.03
N LEU A 3 -5.02 13.87 -20.00
CA LEU A 3 -5.76 12.63 -20.15
C LEU A 3 -7.23 12.92 -20.41
N GLU A 4 -7.83 12.16 -21.33
CA GLU A 4 -9.27 12.16 -21.48
C GLU A 4 -9.95 11.78 -20.16
N THR A 5 -11.01 12.49 -19.79
CA THR A 5 -11.75 12.25 -18.54
C THR A 5 -12.22 10.80 -18.41
N THR A 6 -12.54 10.17 -19.54
CA THR A 6 -12.95 8.76 -19.61
C THR A 6 -11.85 7.80 -19.16
N ILE A 7 -10.58 8.04 -19.55
CA ILE A 7 -9.43 7.22 -19.14
C ILE A 7 -9.18 7.38 -17.65
N ALA A 8 -9.28 8.61 -17.13
CA ALA A 8 -9.13 8.87 -15.70
C ALA A 8 -10.20 8.15 -14.86
N ALA A 9 -11.47 8.23 -15.28
CA ALA A 9 -12.59 7.55 -14.61
C ALA A 9 -12.44 6.02 -14.66
N THR A 10 -12.04 5.47 -15.82
CA THR A 10 -11.77 4.04 -15.98
C THR A 10 -10.62 3.59 -15.07
N GLY A 11 -9.53 4.35 -15.02
CA GLY A 11 -8.41 4.06 -14.13
C GLY A 11 -8.82 4.01 -12.67
N LEU A 12 -9.61 4.97 -12.20
CA LEU A 12 -10.11 4.99 -10.82
C LEU A 12 -11.02 3.78 -10.51
N THR A 13 -11.89 3.41 -11.44
CA THR A 13 -12.75 2.22 -11.32
C THR A 13 -11.90 0.94 -11.19
N LEU A 14 -10.88 0.81 -12.03
CA LEU A 14 -9.96 -0.34 -11.99
C LEU A 14 -9.17 -0.40 -10.67
N VAL A 15 -8.72 0.74 -10.15
CA VAL A 15 -8.11 0.80 -8.80
C VAL A 15 -9.04 0.18 -7.77
N GLY A 16 -10.34 0.51 -7.77
CA GLY A 16 -11.31 -0.05 -6.83
C GLY A 16 -11.48 -1.56 -6.97
N ILE A 17 -11.67 -2.06 -8.19
CA ILE A 17 -11.85 -3.49 -8.46
C ILE A 17 -10.62 -4.30 -8.05
N PHE A 18 -9.44 -3.88 -8.51
CA PHE A 18 -8.18 -4.57 -8.20
C PHE A 18 -7.82 -4.49 -6.72
N ASN A 19 -8.25 -3.44 -6.03
CA ASN A 19 -8.06 -3.30 -4.59
C ASN A 19 -8.80 -4.38 -3.79
N MET A 20 -10.03 -4.70 -4.18
CA MET A 20 -10.76 -5.82 -3.58
C MET A 20 -10.02 -7.15 -3.80
N MET A 21 -9.56 -7.41 -5.03
CA MET A 21 -8.80 -8.63 -5.37
C MET A 21 -7.50 -8.70 -4.57
N GLY A 22 -6.74 -7.61 -4.53
CA GLY A 22 -5.47 -7.53 -3.80
C GLY A 22 -5.62 -7.80 -2.31
N THR A 23 -6.66 -7.24 -1.67
CA THR A 23 -6.95 -7.46 -0.25
C THR A 23 -7.27 -8.93 0.03
N LEU A 24 -8.06 -9.59 -0.82
CA LEU A 24 -8.38 -11.03 -0.67
C LEU A 24 -7.15 -11.92 -0.86
N ILE A 25 -6.34 -11.65 -1.87
CA ILE A 25 -5.09 -12.38 -2.14
C ILE A 25 -4.13 -12.20 -0.97
N SER A 26 -3.91 -10.99 -0.53
CA SER A 26 -3.01 -10.65 0.58
C SER A 26 -3.46 -11.31 1.89
N GLY A 27 -4.77 -11.36 2.15
CA GLY A 27 -5.33 -12.07 3.31
C GLY A 27 -4.98 -13.56 3.29
N ARG A 28 -5.17 -14.23 2.13
CA ARG A 28 -4.80 -15.66 1.98
C ARG A 28 -3.30 -15.88 2.13
N VAL A 29 -2.49 -15.09 1.44
CA VAL A 29 -1.02 -15.21 1.46
C VAL A 29 -0.47 -14.98 2.88
N SER A 30 -1.03 -14.04 3.62
CA SER A 30 -0.67 -13.76 5.02
C SER A 30 -1.01 -14.91 5.99
N GLY A 31 -1.90 -15.82 5.58
CA GLY A 31 -2.17 -17.07 6.31
C GLY A 31 -1.10 -18.15 6.11
N ILE A 32 -0.29 -18.05 5.05
CA ILE A 32 0.72 -19.05 4.66
C ILE A 32 2.14 -18.55 4.96
N ILE A 33 2.43 -17.30 4.58
CA ILE A 33 3.75 -16.67 4.70
C ILE A 33 3.75 -15.71 5.89
N LYS A 34 4.91 -15.50 6.52
CA LYS A 34 5.07 -14.48 7.57
C LYS A 34 4.63 -13.11 7.03
N LYS A 35 3.75 -12.47 7.75
CA LYS A 35 3.05 -11.23 7.36
C LYS A 35 4.01 -10.07 7.07
N LYS A 36 5.13 -10.02 7.80
CA LYS A 36 6.19 -9.04 7.56
C LYS A 36 6.79 -9.11 6.16
N TYR A 37 6.98 -10.31 5.61
CA TYR A 37 7.49 -10.49 4.26
C TYR A 37 6.46 -10.10 3.20
N VAL A 38 5.18 -10.37 3.48
CA VAL A 38 4.06 -9.92 2.62
C VAL A 38 4.03 -8.40 2.55
N LEU A 39 4.13 -7.71 3.69
CA LEU A 39 4.19 -6.24 3.74
C LEU A 39 5.40 -5.69 3.01
N SER A 40 6.59 -6.22 3.29
CA SER A 40 7.82 -5.81 2.63
C SER A 40 7.73 -5.97 1.11
N PHE A 41 7.20 -7.10 0.62
CA PHE A 41 6.98 -7.36 -0.80
C PHE A 41 6.00 -6.37 -1.42
N ILE A 42 4.87 -6.08 -0.76
CA ILE A 42 3.87 -5.12 -1.25
C ILE A 42 4.51 -3.72 -1.40
N TYR A 43 5.21 -3.24 -0.39
CA TYR A 43 5.85 -1.92 -0.44
C TYR A 43 6.98 -1.85 -1.47
N PHE A 44 7.78 -2.88 -1.58
CA PHE A 44 8.83 -2.97 -2.60
C PHE A 44 8.24 -2.95 -4.01
N THR A 45 7.23 -3.79 -4.27
CA THR A 45 6.55 -3.82 -5.58
C THR A 45 5.87 -2.49 -5.90
N ARG A 46 5.29 -1.83 -4.90
CA ARG A 46 4.70 -0.49 -5.06
C ARG A 46 5.72 0.53 -5.53
N SER A 47 6.94 0.52 -4.97
CA SER A 47 8.00 1.43 -5.41
C SER A 47 8.40 1.19 -6.87
N ILE A 48 8.45 -0.06 -7.31
CA ILE A 48 8.73 -0.40 -8.72
C ILE A 48 7.60 0.10 -9.64
N VAL A 49 6.35 -0.13 -9.27
CA VAL A 49 5.18 0.29 -10.06
C VAL A 49 5.16 1.82 -10.23
N ILE A 50 5.45 2.57 -9.17
CA ILE A 50 5.53 4.04 -9.25
C ILE A 50 6.74 4.48 -10.10
N PHE A 51 7.89 3.84 -9.93
CA PHE A 51 9.07 4.13 -10.74
C PHE A 51 8.82 3.92 -12.24
N LEU A 52 8.14 2.83 -12.60
CA LEU A 52 7.75 2.58 -14.00
C LEU A 52 6.79 3.65 -14.54
N LEU A 53 5.86 4.14 -13.72
CA LEU A 53 4.97 5.25 -14.13
C LEU A 53 5.75 6.53 -14.46
N LEU A 54 6.84 6.82 -13.72
CA LEU A 54 7.65 8.00 -13.95
C LEU A 54 8.55 7.90 -15.19
N THR A 55 9.05 6.70 -15.48
CA THR A 55 10.06 6.48 -16.52
C THR A 55 9.46 6.14 -17.88
N LEU A 56 8.28 5.51 -17.91
CA LEU A 56 7.63 5.10 -19.16
C LEU A 56 6.83 6.25 -19.79
N PRO A 57 6.72 6.25 -21.15
CA PRO A 57 5.93 7.26 -21.85
C PRO A 57 4.45 7.15 -21.46
N THR A 58 3.84 8.30 -21.15
CA THR A 58 2.44 8.34 -20.74
C THR A 58 1.51 8.02 -21.90
N ASN A 59 0.93 6.83 -21.90
CA ASN A 59 -0.13 6.42 -22.81
C ASN A 59 -1.26 5.71 -22.06
N ASN A 60 -2.40 5.51 -22.72
CA ASN A 60 -3.59 4.91 -22.10
C ASN A 60 -3.33 3.52 -21.53
N PHE A 61 -2.51 2.70 -22.21
CA PHE A 61 -2.18 1.35 -21.76
C PHE A 61 -1.36 1.38 -20.44
N ILE A 62 -0.36 2.25 -20.35
CA ILE A 62 0.47 2.37 -19.15
C ILE A 62 -0.36 2.88 -17.96
N ILE A 63 -1.27 3.85 -18.20
CA ILE A 63 -2.14 4.37 -17.13
C ILE A 63 -3.10 3.30 -16.62
N ILE A 64 -3.73 2.55 -17.51
CA ILE A 64 -4.63 1.45 -17.12
C ILE A 64 -3.85 0.36 -16.38
N SER A 65 -2.69 -0.04 -16.88
CA SER A 65 -1.84 -1.03 -16.23
C SER A 65 -1.37 -0.57 -14.85
N PHE A 66 -0.96 0.69 -14.73
CA PHE A 66 -0.62 1.30 -13.44
C PHE A 66 -1.80 1.28 -12.48
N SER A 67 -3.01 1.65 -12.94
CA SER A 67 -4.22 1.66 -12.12
C SER A 67 -4.56 0.27 -11.59
N CYS A 68 -4.44 -0.77 -12.40
CA CYS A 68 -4.64 -2.16 -11.98
C CYS A 68 -3.60 -2.57 -10.92
N LEU A 69 -2.31 -2.33 -11.18
CA LEU A 69 -1.22 -2.73 -10.29
C LEU A 69 -1.24 -1.97 -8.98
N ILE A 70 -1.41 -0.66 -9.01
CA ILE A 70 -1.46 0.14 -7.79
C ILE A 70 -2.71 -0.19 -6.98
N GLY A 71 -3.86 -0.42 -7.64
CA GLY A 71 -5.08 -0.86 -7.00
C GLY A 71 -4.86 -2.18 -6.25
N LEU A 72 -4.27 -3.18 -6.90
CA LEU A 72 -3.97 -4.47 -6.29
C LEU A 72 -3.09 -4.35 -5.04
N LEU A 73 -2.20 -3.37 -4.99
CA LEU A 73 -1.27 -3.16 -3.88
C LEU A 73 -1.81 -2.20 -2.79
N TRP A 74 -2.89 -1.44 -3.05
CA TRP A 74 -3.29 -0.29 -2.21
C TRP A 74 -3.68 -0.70 -0.80
N LEU A 75 -4.78 -1.43 -0.62
CA LEU A 75 -5.23 -1.93 0.69
C LEU A 75 -4.75 -3.35 1.01
N SER A 76 -3.93 -3.95 0.17
CA SER A 76 -3.35 -5.27 0.42
C SER A 76 -2.46 -5.32 1.67
N THR A 77 -2.09 -4.18 2.21
CA THR A 77 -1.37 -4.05 3.48
C THR A 77 -2.25 -4.25 4.71
N VAL A 78 -3.57 -4.09 4.59
CA VAL A 78 -4.52 -4.14 5.71
C VAL A 78 -4.58 -5.53 6.38
N PRO A 79 -4.79 -6.65 5.65
CA PRO A 79 -4.85 -7.97 6.26
C PRO A 79 -3.55 -8.39 6.97
N PRO A 80 -2.34 -8.26 6.36
CA PRO A 80 -1.13 -8.61 7.06
C PRO A 80 -0.85 -7.71 8.28
N THR A 81 -1.18 -6.42 8.21
CA THR A 81 -1.00 -5.49 9.35
C THR A 81 -1.89 -5.87 10.53
N SER A 82 -3.19 -6.10 10.30
CA SER A 82 -4.10 -6.55 11.35
C SER A 82 -3.68 -7.92 11.90
N GLY A 83 -3.20 -8.80 11.05
CA GLY A 83 -2.66 -10.09 11.43
C GLY A 83 -1.40 -10.01 12.30
N ILE A 84 -0.49 -9.05 12.07
CA ILE A 84 0.67 -8.82 12.94
C ILE A 84 0.20 -8.33 14.31
N VAL A 85 -0.75 -7.39 14.36
CA VAL A 85 -1.31 -6.88 15.62
C VAL A 85 -1.95 -8.03 16.41
N ALA A 86 -2.76 -8.87 15.76
CA ALA A 86 -3.39 -10.02 16.40
C ALA A 86 -2.35 -11.03 16.92
N ASN A 87 -1.34 -11.36 16.11
CA ASN A 87 -0.27 -12.29 16.46
C ASN A 87 0.57 -11.79 17.64
N ARG A 88 0.83 -10.49 17.71
CA ARG A 88 1.71 -9.92 18.74
C ARG A 88 1.01 -9.65 20.06
N PHE A 89 -0.24 -9.17 20.03
CA PHE A 89 -0.99 -8.67 21.19
C PHE A 89 -2.23 -9.50 21.53
N GLY A 90 -2.51 -10.53 20.74
CA GLY A 90 -3.73 -11.33 20.88
C GLY A 90 -4.97 -10.63 20.32
N THR A 91 -6.08 -11.36 20.33
CA THR A 91 -7.35 -10.89 19.73
C THR A 91 -8.17 -10.00 20.66
N ARG A 92 -7.93 -10.06 21.98
CA ARG A 92 -8.73 -9.34 23.01
C ARG A 92 -8.79 -7.82 22.76
N TYR A 93 -7.67 -7.20 22.38
CA TYR A 93 -7.57 -5.76 22.13
C TYR A 93 -7.35 -5.40 20.66
N LEU A 94 -7.58 -6.35 19.75
CA LEU A 94 -7.29 -6.19 18.34
C LEU A 94 -7.93 -4.95 17.74
N SER A 95 -9.22 -4.73 18.00
CA SER A 95 -9.98 -3.59 17.44
C SER A 95 -9.38 -2.25 17.89
N THR A 96 -9.05 -2.11 19.18
CA THR A 96 -8.47 -0.87 19.72
C THR A 96 -7.07 -0.62 19.15
N LEU A 97 -6.21 -1.63 19.18
CA LEU A 97 -4.83 -1.49 18.71
C LEU A 97 -4.78 -1.26 17.18
N PHE A 98 -5.60 -1.98 16.42
CA PHE A 98 -5.70 -1.76 14.99
C PHE A 98 -6.32 -0.40 14.66
N GLY A 99 -7.25 0.09 15.48
CA GLY A 99 -7.78 1.45 15.40
C GLY A 99 -6.68 2.51 15.53
N ILE A 100 -5.75 2.36 16.48
CA ILE A 100 -4.59 3.26 16.64
C ILE A 100 -3.68 3.21 15.38
N VAL A 101 -3.44 2.02 14.83
CA VAL A 101 -2.70 1.87 13.56
C VAL A 101 -3.40 2.61 12.43
N MET A 102 -4.74 2.52 12.35
CA MET A 102 -5.52 3.22 11.33
C MET A 102 -5.50 4.74 11.51
N VAL A 103 -5.50 5.25 12.73
CA VAL A 103 -5.32 6.70 12.99
C VAL A 103 -3.96 7.16 12.45
N SER A 104 -2.87 6.42 12.74
CA SER A 104 -1.55 6.74 12.20
C SER A 104 -1.53 6.71 10.66
N HIS A 105 -2.22 5.74 10.05
CA HIS A 105 -2.39 5.66 8.61
C HIS A 105 -3.11 6.89 8.05
N GLN A 106 -4.19 7.33 8.69
CA GLN A 106 -4.95 8.51 8.26
C GLN A 106 -4.15 9.81 8.41
N CYS A 107 -3.35 9.93 9.48
CA CYS A 107 -2.41 11.05 9.61
C CYS A 107 -1.40 11.08 8.46
N GLY A 108 -0.86 9.91 8.08
CA GLY A 108 0.02 9.79 6.91
C GLY A 108 -0.68 10.15 5.59
N ALA A 109 -1.92 9.72 5.41
CA ALA A 109 -2.72 10.05 4.23
C ALA A 109 -3.00 11.56 4.14
N PHE A 110 -3.32 12.21 5.26
CA PHE A 110 -3.49 13.67 5.33
C PHE A 110 -2.20 14.41 4.93
N VAL A 111 -1.07 14.05 5.55
CA VAL A 111 0.23 14.67 5.23
C VAL A 111 0.59 14.44 3.76
N GLY A 112 0.39 13.22 3.24
CA GLY A 112 0.68 12.89 1.84
C GLY A 112 -0.16 13.72 0.86
N SER A 113 -1.46 13.86 1.12
CA SER A 113 -2.35 14.68 0.30
C SER A 113 -1.98 16.16 0.35
N TYR A 114 -1.68 16.68 1.54
CA TYR A 114 -1.25 18.08 1.72
C TYR A 114 0.06 18.38 0.99
N VAL A 115 1.07 17.51 1.18
CA VAL A 115 2.37 17.66 0.49
C VAL A 115 2.20 17.52 -1.02
N GLY A 116 1.36 16.59 -1.49
CA GLY A 116 1.05 16.44 -2.92
C GLY A 116 0.44 17.71 -3.51
N GLY A 117 -0.49 18.35 -2.80
CA GLY A 117 -1.05 19.65 -3.19
C GLY A 117 0.01 20.74 -3.27
N LEU A 118 0.83 20.89 -2.22
CA LEU A 118 1.94 21.88 -2.22
C LEU A 118 2.93 21.66 -3.37
N VAL A 119 3.27 20.41 -3.66
CA VAL A 119 4.21 20.09 -4.74
C VAL A 119 3.64 20.52 -6.09
N ILE A 120 2.37 20.27 -6.37
CA ILE A 120 1.76 20.70 -7.63
C ILE A 120 1.64 22.22 -7.73
N ASP A 121 1.34 22.89 -6.62
CA ASP A 121 1.23 24.36 -6.57
C ASP A 121 2.58 25.06 -6.81
N ILE A 122 3.67 24.50 -6.27
CA ILE A 122 5.01 25.10 -6.36
C ILE A 122 5.71 24.72 -7.67
N TYR A 123 5.64 23.46 -8.07
CA TYR A 123 6.43 22.90 -9.19
C TYR A 123 5.63 22.66 -10.46
N GLY A 124 4.30 22.76 -10.42
CA GLY A 124 3.42 22.50 -11.56
C GLY A 124 3.35 21.03 -12.00
N SER A 125 4.01 20.11 -11.28
CA SER A 125 3.99 18.66 -11.54
C SER A 125 3.96 17.86 -10.25
N LEU A 126 3.53 16.59 -10.33
CA LEU A 126 3.54 15.64 -9.20
C LEU A 126 4.79 14.74 -9.17
N ASP A 127 5.77 14.97 -10.05
CA ASP A 127 6.92 14.08 -10.18
C ASP A 127 7.71 13.98 -8.86
N LEU A 128 7.91 15.10 -8.17
CA LEU A 128 8.56 15.11 -6.86
C LEU A 128 7.77 14.33 -5.80
N ALA A 129 6.43 14.44 -5.81
CA ALA A 129 5.58 13.69 -4.89
C ALA A 129 5.68 12.17 -5.14
N TRP A 130 5.75 11.75 -6.40
CA TRP A 130 5.96 10.35 -6.76
C TRP A 130 7.35 9.84 -6.35
N ILE A 131 8.40 10.66 -6.52
CA ILE A 131 9.76 10.32 -6.07
C ILE A 131 9.77 10.12 -4.54
N MET A 132 9.15 11.02 -3.78
CA MET A 132 9.01 10.86 -2.33
C MET A 132 8.24 9.58 -1.97
N ALA A 133 7.17 9.26 -2.70
CA ALA A 133 6.41 8.03 -2.50
C ALA A 133 7.26 6.77 -2.75
N ILE A 134 8.15 6.77 -3.74
CA ILE A 134 9.10 5.67 -3.98
C ILE A 134 10.03 5.50 -2.78
N ILE A 135 10.64 6.59 -2.31
CA ILE A 135 11.59 6.56 -1.19
C ILE A 135 10.91 6.04 0.08
N ILE A 136 9.72 6.55 0.40
CA ILE A 136 8.94 6.14 1.57
C ILE A 136 8.53 4.67 1.44
N SER A 137 8.15 4.20 0.24
CA SER A 137 7.79 2.80 0.01
C SER A 137 8.99 1.86 0.18
N LEU A 138 10.17 2.23 -0.32
CA LEU A 138 11.41 1.45 -0.10
C LEU A 138 11.79 1.41 1.37
N PHE A 139 11.73 2.54 2.06
CA PHE A 139 11.97 2.59 3.50
C PHE A 139 10.98 1.71 4.27
N SER A 140 9.69 1.78 3.90
CA SER A 140 8.65 0.92 4.48
C SER A 140 8.92 -0.56 4.23
N ALA A 141 9.39 -0.95 3.03
CA ALA A 141 9.75 -2.32 2.74
C ALA A 141 10.84 -2.84 3.69
N ILE A 142 11.84 -2.01 4.00
CA ILE A 142 12.98 -2.38 4.86
C ILE A 142 12.55 -2.45 6.33
N ILE A 143 11.77 -1.48 6.82
CA ILE A 143 11.42 -1.38 8.25
C ILE A 143 10.52 -2.53 8.74
N HIS A 144 9.91 -3.29 7.82
CA HIS A 144 9.11 -4.45 8.17
C HIS A 144 9.95 -5.70 8.50
N PHE A 145 11.20 -5.79 8.05
CA PHE A 145 12.05 -6.97 8.30
C PHE A 145 12.32 -7.28 9.78
N PRO A 146 12.61 -6.30 10.65
CA PRO A 146 12.89 -6.57 12.07
C PRO A 146 11.67 -6.96 12.87
N ILE A 147 10.44 -6.90 12.32
CA ILE A 147 9.24 -7.31 13.05
C ILE A 147 9.34 -8.79 13.44
N VAL A 148 9.18 -9.07 14.73
CA VAL A 148 9.15 -10.43 15.28
C VAL A 148 7.70 -10.89 15.33
N GLU A 149 7.39 -11.94 14.58
CA GLU A 149 6.10 -12.65 14.64
C GLU A 149 6.26 -13.92 15.48
N LYS A 150 5.27 -14.23 16.35
CA LYS A 150 5.22 -15.51 17.07
C LYS A 150 5.03 -16.65 16.08
N GLU A 151 5.59 -17.81 16.38
CA GLU A 151 5.39 -19.00 15.53
C GLU A 151 3.98 -19.55 15.68
N LYS A 152 3.45 -20.15 14.58
CA LYS A 152 2.09 -20.71 14.57
C LYS A 152 1.85 -21.78 15.64
N SER A 153 2.88 -22.47 16.10
CA SER A 153 2.78 -23.47 17.16
C SER A 153 2.39 -22.89 18.53
N GLU A 154 2.72 -21.63 18.78
CA GLU A 154 2.38 -20.95 20.04
C GLU A 154 0.95 -20.38 20.03
N GLU A 155 0.34 -20.19 18.84
CA GLU A 155 -1.05 -19.71 18.72
C GLU A 155 -2.12 -20.75 19.10
N ILE A 156 -1.77 -22.05 19.09
CA ILE A 156 -2.70 -23.15 19.38
C ILE A 156 -2.87 -23.36 20.89
N PHE A 157 -1.92 -22.88 21.70
CA PHE A 157 -1.88 -23.08 23.15
C PHE A 157 -2.11 -21.81 23.97
N ALA A 158 -2.46 -20.68 23.34
CA ALA A 158 -2.76 -19.40 23.96
C ALA A 158 -4.23 -19.00 23.80
#